data_e7c2aee6707e82047edfdb5e96a2e3bb
#
_entry.id   e7c2aee6707e82047edfdb5e96a2e3bb
#
_cell.length_a   1.000
_cell.length_b   1.000
_cell.length_c   1.000
_cell.angle_alpha   90.00
_cell.angle_beta   90.00
_cell.angle_gamma   90.00
#
_symmetry.space_group_name_H-M   'P 1'
#
loop_
_entity.id
_entity.type
_entity.pdbx_description
1 polymer ?
#
loop_
_entity_poly.entity_id
_entity_poly.type
_entity_poly.pdbx_seq_one_letter_code
_entity_poly.pdbx_strand_id
1 'polypeptide(L)'
;MGGSYHVESIPEPCAAVAQQAALLTHYAIRLKRRGWRGLVWLEGSPEQARQQALALWQAAGWQAPLWVGDTQQAPVSPSLPSRKARTRLGAEHQLIVFDASGHQGLDPDALGALAGTVSAGGLLVLVTPSAWGSQPDPDYARFADYPWQWEALSAH
;
A
#
# COMPACT_ATOMS: atom_id res chain seq x y z
N MET A 1 -29.05 6.03 -0.13
CA MET A 1 -28.52 7.05 -1.02
C MET A 1 -27.08 7.43 -0.75
N GLY A 2 -26.63 7.35 0.49
CA GLY A 2 -25.26 7.68 0.83
C GLY A 2 -24.22 6.86 0.06
N GLY A 3 -24.51 5.59 -0.25
CA GLY A 3 -23.59 4.74 -0.98
C GLY A 3 -23.29 5.20 -2.40
N SER A 4 -24.23 5.89 -3.05
CA SER A 4 -24.01 6.35 -4.40
C SER A 4 -22.94 7.45 -4.50
N TYR A 5 -22.74 8.22 -3.43
CA TYR A 5 -21.69 9.21 -3.41
C TYR A 5 -20.30 8.61 -3.49
N HIS A 6 -20.10 7.50 -2.80
CA HIS A 6 -18.80 6.85 -2.80
C HIS A 6 -18.46 6.29 -4.17
N VAL A 7 -19.45 5.74 -4.86
CA VAL A 7 -19.24 5.23 -6.21
C VAL A 7 -18.87 6.36 -7.16
N GLU A 8 -19.50 7.51 -7.02
CA GLU A 8 -19.23 8.66 -7.88
C GLU A 8 -17.88 9.31 -7.59
N SER A 9 -17.48 9.33 -6.31
CA SER A 9 -16.24 9.98 -5.91
C SER A 9 -14.99 9.14 -6.20
N ILE A 10 -15.15 7.84 -6.46
CA ILE A 10 -14.05 6.93 -6.74
C ILE A 10 -14.18 6.47 -8.19
N PRO A 11 -13.37 7.03 -9.10
CA PRO A 11 -13.44 6.62 -10.50
C PRO A 11 -13.01 5.17 -10.68
N GLU A 12 -13.56 4.51 -11.65
CA GLU A 12 -13.14 3.17 -12.01
C GLU A 12 -11.69 3.20 -12.49
N PRO A 13 -10.87 2.23 -12.08
CA PRO A 13 -9.49 2.16 -12.56
C PRO A 13 -9.44 1.84 -14.05
N CYS A 14 -8.43 2.34 -14.74
CA CYS A 14 -8.20 1.93 -16.11
C CYS A 14 -7.80 0.45 -16.16
N ALA A 15 -7.87 -0.15 -17.35
CA ALA A 15 -7.61 -1.58 -17.49
C ALA A 15 -6.23 -2.00 -16.96
N ALA A 16 -5.21 -1.17 -17.19
CA ALA A 16 -3.85 -1.48 -16.73
C ALA A 16 -3.76 -1.48 -15.21
N VAL A 17 -4.41 -0.51 -14.55
CA VAL A 17 -4.41 -0.41 -13.08
C VAL A 17 -5.20 -1.57 -12.49
N ALA A 18 -6.34 -1.92 -13.07
CA ALA A 18 -7.15 -3.05 -12.62
C ALA A 18 -6.38 -4.37 -12.77
N GLN A 19 -5.64 -4.53 -13.86
CA GLN A 19 -4.83 -5.72 -14.08
C GLN A 19 -3.70 -5.83 -13.08
N GLN A 20 -3.03 -4.73 -12.78
CA GLN A 20 -2.00 -4.70 -11.75
C GLN A 20 -2.57 -5.09 -10.39
N ALA A 21 -3.73 -4.54 -10.03
CA ALA A 21 -4.38 -4.88 -8.77
C ALA A 21 -4.71 -6.36 -8.69
N ALA A 22 -5.17 -6.96 -9.78
CA ALA A 22 -5.46 -8.39 -9.83
C ALA A 22 -4.18 -9.22 -9.64
N LEU A 23 -3.08 -8.83 -10.29
CA LEU A 23 -1.80 -9.51 -10.14
C LEU A 23 -1.30 -9.45 -8.70
N LEU A 24 -1.41 -8.30 -8.04
CA LEU A 24 -1.01 -8.15 -6.66
C LEU A 24 -1.88 -8.97 -5.71
N THR A 25 -3.17 -9.09 -6.01
CA THR A 25 -4.07 -9.93 -5.23
C THR A 25 -3.67 -11.40 -5.33
N HIS A 26 -3.35 -11.88 -6.53
CA HIS A 26 -2.85 -13.24 -6.71
C HIS A 26 -1.50 -13.46 -6.02
N TYR A 27 -0.64 -12.46 -6.06
CA TYR A 27 0.64 -12.51 -5.37
C TYR A 27 0.43 -12.67 -3.86
N ALA A 28 -0.52 -11.93 -3.28
CA ALA A 28 -0.84 -12.03 -1.86
C ALA A 28 -1.28 -13.44 -1.48
N ILE A 29 -2.07 -14.10 -2.33
CA ILE A 29 -2.49 -15.48 -2.09
C ILE A 29 -1.28 -16.41 -2.01
N ARG A 30 -0.32 -16.24 -2.91
CA ARG A 30 0.91 -17.06 -2.90
C ARG A 30 1.75 -16.80 -1.66
N LEU A 31 1.84 -15.54 -1.24
CA LEU A 31 2.54 -15.17 -0.02
C LEU A 31 1.92 -15.84 1.20
N LYS A 32 0.60 -15.87 1.26
CA LYS A 32 -0.11 -16.49 2.37
C LYS A 32 0.24 -17.96 2.51
N ARG A 33 0.33 -18.67 1.39
CA ARG A 33 0.71 -20.10 1.40
C ARG A 33 2.11 -20.32 1.95
N ARG A 34 3.00 -19.35 1.79
CA ARG A 34 4.39 -19.43 2.26
C ARG A 34 4.59 -18.81 3.63
N GLY A 35 3.55 -18.20 4.20
CA GLY A 35 3.67 -17.47 5.45
C GLY A 35 4.43 -16.17 5.33
N TRP A 36 4.52 -15.62 4.12
CA TRP A 36 5.27 -14.39 3.83
C TRP A 36 4.33 -13.21 3.69
N ARG A 37 4.90 -12.01 3.75
CA ARG A 37 4.22 -10.74 3.47
C ARG A 37 5.00 -9.99 2.40
N GLY A 38 4.32 -9.09 1.69
CA GLY A 38 4.92 -8.37 0.58
C GLY A 38 5.01 -6.88 0.83
N LEU A 39 6.08 -6.29 0.29
CA LEU A 39 6.21 -4.85 0.19
C LEU A 39 6.01 -4.46 -1.27
N VAL A 40 5.08 -3.54 -1.51
CA VAL A 40 4.78 -3.02 -2.84
C VAL A 40 5.13 -1.55 -2.85
N TRP A 41 6.08 -1.17 -3.70
CA TRP A 41 6.42 0.23 -3.91
C TRP A 41 5.83 0.67 -5.24
N LEU A 42 4.83 1.56 -5.19
CA LEU A 42 4.16 2.03 -6.38
C LEU A 42 4.93 3.20 -6.99
N GLU A 43 5.30 3.05 -8.25
CA GLU A 43 6.02 4.06 -8.99
C GLU A 43 5.08 4.97 -9.75
N GLY A 44 5.58 6.14 -10.13
CA GLY A 44 4.83 7.13 -10.88
C GLY A 44 4.55 8.36 -10.04
N SER A 45 3.67 9.21 -10.55
CA SER A 45 3.25 10.39 -9.78
C SER A 45 2.47 9.94 -8.54
N PRO A 46 2.42 10.78 -7.48
CA PRO A 46 1.63 10.44 -6.30
C PRO A 46 0.17 10.16 -6.64
N GLU A 47 -0.41 10.88 -7.58
CA GLU A 47 -1.80 10.65 -8.00
C GLU A 47 -1.98 9.28 -8.63
N GLN A 48 -1.07 8.90 -9.53
CA GLN A 48 -1.11 7.59 -10.18
C GLN A 48 -0.93 6.48 -9.16
N ALA A 49 0.02 6.65 -8.25
CA ALA A 49 0.27 5.67 -7.20
C ALA A 49 -0.94 5.50 -6.27
N ARG A 50 -1.60 6.61 -5.91
CA ARG A 50 -2.81 6.54 -5.10
C ARG A 50 -3.94 5.82 -5.82
N GLN A 51 -4.09 6.05 -7.12
CA GLN A 51 -5.09 5.34 -7.92
C GLN A 51 -4.82 3.85 -7.96
N GLN A 52 -3.56 3.48 -8.11
CA GLN A 52 -3.15 2.08 -8.08
C GLN A 52 -3.42 1.44 -6.72
N ALA A 53 -3.08 2.15 -5.65
CA ALA A 53 -3.34 1.69 -4.29
C ALA A 53 -4.84 1.53 -4.02
N LEU A 54 -5.63 2.49 -4.50
CA LEU A 54 -7.08 2.43 -4.34
C LEU A 54 -7.69 1.26 -5.10
N ALA A 55 -7.21 1.00 -6.32
CA ALA A 55 -7.65 -0.15 -7.09
C ALA A 55 -7.33 -1.46 -6.37
N LEU A 56 -6.15 -1.55 -5.76
CA LEU A 56 -5.78 -2.72 -4.97
C LEU A 56 -6.68 -2.87 -3.74
N TRP A 57 -6.97 -1.78 -3.06
CA TRP A 57 -7.86 -1.77 -1.91
C TRP A 57 -9.23 -2.37 -2.25
N GLN A 58 -9.72 -2.08 -3.44
CA GLN A 58 -11.03 -2.52 -3.90
C GLN A 58 -11.01 -3.89 -4.58
N ALA A 59 -9.83 -4.42 -4.88
CA ALA A 59 -9.71 -5.64 -5.68
C ALA A 59 -10.03 -6.92 -4.91
N ALA A 60 -10.05 -6.87 -3.59
CA ALA A 60 -10.30 -8.05 -2.76
C ALA A 60 -10.93 -7.63 -1.43
N GLY A 61 -11.44 -8.62 -0.72
CA GLY A 61 -11.97 -8.40 0.63
C GLY A 61 -10.84 -8.49 1.66
N TRP A 62 -10.00 -7.49 1.72
CA TRP A 62 -8.88 -7.46 2.64
C TRP A 62 -9.37 -7.40 4.09
N GLN A 63 -8.71 -8.14 4.97
CA GLN A 63 -9.02 -8.09 6.39
C GLN A 63 -8.29 -6.92 7.03
N ALA A 64 -9.04 -6.07 7.73
CA ALA A 64 -8.52 -4.91 8.45
C ALA A 64 -7.61 -4.04 7.58
N PRO A 65 -8.05 -3.59 6.39
CA PRO A 65 -7.23 -2.70 5.58
C PRO A 65 -7.06 -1.36 6.30
N LEU A 66 -5.89 -0.74 6.12
CA LEU A 66 -5.58 0.52 6.78
C LEU A 66 -4.86 1.46 5.81
N TRP A 67 -5.32 2.69 5.74
CA TRP A 67 -4.67 3.75 4.97
C TRP A 67 -3.94 4.67 5.94
N VAL A 68 -2.63 4.83 5.78
CA VAL A 68 -1.81 5.66 6.63
C VAL A 68 -1.28 6.85 5.83
N GLY A 69 -1.48 8.05 6.33
CA GLY A 69 -1.08 9.28 5.66
C GLY A 69 -1.93 10.45 6.13
N ASP A 70 -2.14 11.41 5.25
CA ASP A 70 -3.01 12.54 5.55
C ASP A 70 -4.47 12.08 5.59
N THR A 71 -5.04 12.06 6.79
CA THR A 71 -6.40 11.57 6.96
C THR A 71 -7.46 12.44 6.29
N GLN A 72 -7.15 13.71 6.07
CA GLN A 72 -8.09 14.61 5.38
C GLN A 72 -8.16 14.31 3.89
N GLN A 73 -7.12 13.75 3.34
CA GLN A 73 -7.05 13.42 1.91
C GLN A 73 -7.16 11.93 1.63
N ALA A 74 -7.36 11.13 2.66
CA ALA A 74 -7.48 9.68 2.49
C ALA A 74 -8.75 9.34 1.70
N PRO A 75 -8.64 8.58 0.61
CA PRO A 75 -9.81 8.24 -0.20
C PRO A 75 -10.68 7.15 0.40
N VAL A 76 -10.22 6.48 1.43
CA VAL A 76 -10.89 5.32 2.04
C VAL A 76 -10.75 5.37 3.56
N SER A 77 -11.54 4.56 4.22
CA SER A 77 -11.49 4.35 5.68
C SER A 77 -11.30 2.87 5.98
N PRO A 78 -10.66 2.54 7.10
CA PRO A 78 -10.10 3.43 8.11
C PRO A 78 -8.79 4.07 7.66
N SER A 79 -8.52 5.26 8.16
CA SER A 79 -7.29 5.97 7.89
C SER A 79 -6.66 6.45 9.19
N LEU A 80 -5.34 6.61 9.17
CA LEU A 80 -4.55 6.93 10.35
C LEU A 80 -3.39 7.84 9.98
N PRO A 81 -3.11 8.91 10.71
CA PRO A 81 -1.91 9.69 10.46
C PRO A 81 -0.66 8.89 10.84
N SER A 82 0.44 9.11 10.12
CA SER A 82 1.67 8.34 10.31
C SER A 82 2.21 8.43 11.75
N ARG A 83 2.02 9.57 12.39
CA ARG A 83 2.47 9.75 13.79
C ARG A 83 1.79 8.80 14.78
N LYS A 84 0.64 8.23 14.39
CA LYS A 84 -0.09 7.28 15.23
C LYS A 84 0.14 5.82 14.84
N ALA A 85 1.10 5.57 13.96
CA ALA A 85 1.36 4.21 13.48
C ALA A 85 1.68 3.24 14.63
N ARG A 86 2.37 3.70 15.65
CA ARG A 86 2.73 2.87 16.79
C ARG A 86 1.52 2.38 17.59
N THR A 87 0.39 3.07 17.49
CA THR A 87 -0.83 2.63 18.17
C THR A 87 -1.38 1.33 17.57
N ARG A 88 -0.87 0.93 16.41
CA ARG A 88 -1.28 -0.31 15.74
C ARG A 88 -0.40 -1.50 16.10
N LEU A 89 0.63 -1.31 16.89
CA LEU A 89 1.45 -2.43 17.34
C LEU A 89 0.58 -3.44 18.07
N GLY A 90 0.74 -4.72 17.70
CA GLY A 90 -0.11 -5.78 18.20
C GLY A 90 -1.36 -6.06 17.39
N ALA A 91 -1.74 -5.16 16.48
CA ALA A 91 -2.81 -5.41 15.55
C ALA A 91 -2.31 -6.20 14.33
N GLU A 92 -3.24 -6.75 13.56
CA GLU A 92 -2.92 -7.46 12.33
C GLU A 92 -3.72 -6.86 11.18
N HIS A 93 -3.02 -6.53 10.09
CA HIS A 93 -3.61 -5.96 8.90
C HIS A 93 -3.20 -6.77 7.68
N GLN A 94 -4.15 -7.08 6.82
CA GLN A 94 -3.87 -7.78 5.57
C GLN A 94 -3.43 -6.80 4.47
N LEU A 95 -3.85 -5.56 4.54
CA LEU A 95 -3.45 -4.53 3.60
C LEU A 95 -3.18 -3.23 4.35
N ILE A 96 -2.00 -2.67 4.16
CA ILE A 96 -1.69 -1.31 4.63
C ILE A 96 -1.20 -0.52 3.44
N VAL A 97 -1.82 0.64 3.19
CA VAL A 97 -1.31 1.62 2.24
C VAL A 97 -0.67 2.74 3.04
N PHE A 98 0.63 2.94 2.85
CA PHE A 98 1.35 4.05 3.46
C PHE A 98 1.57 5.12 2.41
N ASP A 99 0.79 6.19 2.50
CA ASP A 99 0.91 7.34 1.60
C ASP A 99 1.91 8.33 2.19
N ALA A 100 3.15 8.24 1.74
CA ALA A 100 4.24 9.10 2.18
C ALA A 100 4.49 10.26 1.22
N SER A 101 3.54 10.55 0.34
CA SER A 101 3.69 11.60 -0.67
C SER A 101 3.39 13.00 -0.14
N GLY A 102 2.88 13.13 1.08
CA GLY A 102 2.55 14.41 1.68
C GLY A 102 3.75 15.14 2.27
N HIS A 103 3.46 16.24 2.95
CA HIS A 103 4.49 17.11 3.54
C HIS A 103 5.40 16.40 4.54
N GLN A 104 4.84 15.43 5.25
CA GLN A 104 5.60 14.73 6.30
C GLN A 104 6.59 13.73 5.72
N GLY A 105 6.39 13.34 4.46
CA GLY A 105 7.26 12.38 3.82
C GLY A 105 7.22 11.01 4.45
N LEU A 106 8.29 10.25 4.27
CA LEU A 106 8.40 8.90 4.80
C LEU A 106 9.00 8.96 6.22
N ASP A 107 8.25 8.44 7.18
CA ASP A 107 8.73 8.26 8.53
C ASP A 107 9.21 6.80 8.69
N PRO A 108 10.52 6.57 8.85
CA PRO A 108 11.04 5.21 8.96
C PRO A 108 10.51 4.45 10.17
N ASP A 109 10.28 5.15 11.28
CA ASP A 109 9.76 4.51 12.49
C ASP A 109 8.31 4.05 12.28
N ALA A 110 7.51 4.88 11.61
CA ALA A 110 6.15 4.50 11.27
C ALA A 110 6.14 3.31 10.31
N LEU A 111 7.01 3.33 9.31
CA LEU A 111 7.11 2.23 8.35
C LEU A 111 7.48 0.93 9.06
N GLY A 112 8.45 0.97 9.95
CA GLY A 112 8.87 -0.20 10.72
C GLY A 112 7.75 -0.74 11.60
N ALA A 113 7.02 0.15 12.29
CA ALA A 113 5.90 -0.25 13.13
C ALA A 113 4.80 -0.93 12.30
N LEU A 114 4.46 -0.35 11.17
CA LEU A 114 3.40 -0.88 10.30
C LEU A 114 3.81 -2.20 9.64
N ALA A 115 5.06 -2.32 9.24
CA ALA A 115 5.55 -3.55 8.65
C ALA A 115 5.38 -4.75 9.59
N GLY A 116 5.55 -4.51 10.89
CA GLY A 116 5.34 -5.54 11.90
C GLY A 116 3.90 -5.96 12.10
N THR A 117 2.94 -5.18 11.62
CA THR A 117 1.51 -5.48 11.77
C THR A 117 0.91 -6.16 10.54
N VAL A 118 1.65 -6.30 9.45
CA VAL A 118 1.15 -6.97 8.26
C VAL A 118 1.12 -8.46 8.49
N SER A 119 -0.04 -9.07 8.31
CA SER A 119 -0.21 -10.52 8.48
C SER A 119 0.34 -11.29 7.28
N ALA A 120 0.51 -12.60 7.45
CA ALA A 120 0.92 -13.47 6.35
C ALA A 120 -0.11 -13.38 5.21
N GLY A 121 0.39 -13.26 3.99
CA GLY A 121 -0.45 -13.01 2.83
C GLY A 121 -0.89 -11.56 2.71
N GLY A 122 -0.39 -10.68 3.58
CA GLY A 122 -0.69 -9.26 3.53
C GLY A 122 0.33 -8.48 2.71
N LEU A 123 -0.05 -7.27 2.37
CA LEU A 123 0.78 -6.35 1.60
C LEU A 123 0.91 -5.02 2.32
N LEU A 124 2.13 -4.51 2.35
CA LEU A 124 2.41 -3.13 2.71
C LEU A 124 2.70 -2.36 1.42
N VAL A 125 1.84 -1.42 1.09
CA VAL A 125 1.92 -0.66 -0.15
C VAL A 125 2.46 0.73 0.16
N LEU A 126 3.55 1.11 -0.50
CA LEU A 126 4.21 2.38 -0.26
C LEU A 126 3.96 3.33 -1.44
N VAL A 127 3.44 4.51 -1.13
CA VAL A 127 3.29 5.60 -2.08
C VAL A 127 4.27 6.70 -1.69
N THR A 128 5.18 7.04 -2.59
CA THR A 128 6.24 8.01 -2.32
C THR A 128 6.13 9.22 -3.25
N PRO A 129 6.78 10.35 -2.91
CA PRO A 129 6.85 11.48 -3.82
C PRO A 129 7.51 11.10 -5.14
N SER A 130 7.16 11.81 -6.22
CA SER A 130 7.70 11.51 -7.56
C SER A 130 9.23 11.53 -7.62
N ALA A 131 9.85 12.41 -6.86
CA ALA A 131 11.32 12.51 -6.83
C ALA A 131 11.96 11.23 -6.27
N TRP A 132 11.26 10.53 -5.40
CA TRP A 132 11.72 9.25 -4.86
C TRP A 132 11.63 8.15 -5.91
N GLY A 133 10.56 8.15 -6.69
CA GLY A 133 10.34 7.13 -7.71
C GLY A 133 11.34 7.18 -8.85
N SER A 134 11.96 8.33 -9.10
CA SER A 134 12.89 8.48 -10.21
C SER A 134 14.26 7.86 -9.95
N GLN A 135 14.69 7.74 -8.69
CA GLN A 135 15.97 7.15 -8.32
C GLN A 135 15.80 6.33 -7.04
N PRO A 136 15.41 5.07 -7.17
CA PRO A 136 15.27 4.21 -6.00
C PRO A 136 16.63 4.04 -5.30
N ASP A 137 16.59 4.16 -3.99
CA ASP A 137 17.76 3.92 -3.17
C ASP A 137 18.14 2.43 -3.27
N PRO A 138 19.41 2.11 -3.56
CA PRO A 138 19.85 0.71 -3.59
C PRO A 138 19.55 -0.06 -2.30
N ASP A 139 19.54 0.64 -1.16
CA ASP A 139 19.23 0.00 0.11
C ASP A 139 17.76 -0.41 0.19
N TYR A 140 16.87 0.32 -0.46
CA TYR A 140 15.48 -0.07 -0.56
C TYR A 140 15.31 -1.37 -1.34
N ALA A 141 16.04 -1.51 -2.45
CA ALA A 141 15.98 -2.74 -3.23
C ALA A 141 16.43 -3.93 -2.39
N ARG A 142 17.52 -3.81 -1.65
CA ARG A 142 17.99 -4.87 -0.78
C ARG A 142 17.02 -5.21 0.33
N PHE A 143 16.42 -4.21 0.93
CA PHE A 143 15.44 -4.41 1.99
C PHE A 143 14.21 -5.14 1.45
N ALA A 144 13.78 -4.78 0.26
CA ALA A 144 12.62 -5.38 -0.37
C ALA A 144 12.86 -6.85 -0.78
N ASP A 145 14.09 -7.21 -1.04
CA ASP A 145 14.43 -8.58 -1.45
C ASP A 145 14.31 -9.61 -0.33
N TYR A 146 14.26 -9.18 0.92
CA TYR A 146 14.30 -10.15 2.01
C TYR A 146 13.35 -9.78 3.16
N PRO A 147 12.34 -10.59 3.40
CA PRO A 147 11.80 -11.75 2.63
C PRO A 147 10.88 -11.32 1.50
N TRP A 148 11.12 -10.17 0.97
CA TRP A 148 10.30 -9.51 -0.01
C TRP A 148 10.73 -9.94 -1.41
N GLN A 149 9.83 -9.80 -2.37
CA GLN A 149 10.12 -10.11 -3.76
C GLN A 149 9.98 -8.83 -4.60
N TRP A 150 10.89 -7.93 -4.34
CA TRP A 150 10.89 -6.60 -4.93
C TRP A 150 10.84 -6.63 -6.46
N GLU A 151 11.69 -7.43 -7.08
CA GLU A 151 11.80 -7.46 -8.53
C GLU A 151 10.51 -7.92 -9.21
N ALA A 152 9.82 -8.88 -8.60
CA ALA A 152 8.56 -9.36 -9.13
C ALA A 152 7.48 -8.29 -9.09
N LEU A 153 7.58 -7.34 -8.15
CA LEU A 153 6.60 -6.28 -7.98
C LEU A 153 6.95 -5.05 -8.81
N SER A 154 8.22 -4.69 -8.88
CA SER A 154 8.65 -3.48 -9.58
C SER A 154 8.63 -3.63 -11.09
N ALA A 155 8.68 -4.85 -11.60
CA ALA A 155 8.63 -5.12 -13.04
C ALA A 155 7.24 -4.86 -13.63
N HIS A 156 6.25 -4.65 -12.80
CA HIS A 156 4.87 -4.45 -13.22
C HIS A 156 4.36 -3.07 -12.89
#